data_909cdc40d0c25bc9c469eb41f59f3a9c
#
_entry.id   909cdc40d0c25bc9c469eb41f59f3a9c
#
_cell.length_a   1.000
_cell.length_b   1.000
_cell.length_c   1.000
_cell.angle_alpha   90.00
_cell.angle_beta   90.00
_cell.angle_gamma   90.00
#
_symmetry.space_group_name_H-M   'P 1'
#
loop_
_entity.id
_entity.type
_entity.pdbx_description
1 polymer ?
#
loop_
_entity_poly.entity_id
_entity_poly.type
_entity_poly.pdbx_seq_one_letter_code
_entity_poly.pdbx_strand_id
1 'polypeptide(L)'
;PELLLNKEGNTIRTMTLAGTQARRDDSNYIWGKKELEEHTMTGLHIENNITKSKGEILSKNENPYTIESGKVAHLRTDYIFKTPIDFNLTAFIKTLHPTPAVGGLPVANGLQCIAAHEGYDRTYYCGIIGETDFDTTAKLFVNLRCMQIGENKIAIYVGGGITSASIPEDEWQETILKSKTMMEIIQPKIPISILH
;
A
#
# COMPACT_ATOMS: atom_id res chain seq x y z
N PRO A 1 -7.66 2.59 1.97
CA PRO A 1 -6.98 2.64 0.65
C PRO A 1 -5.74 3.53 0.73
N GLU A 2 -4.70 3.14 -0.01
CA GLU A 2 -3.43 3.87 -0.11
C GLU A 2 -3.34 4.54 -1.48
N LEU A 3 -2.90 5.80 -1.53
CA LEU A 3 -2.76 6.51 -2.80
C LEU A 3 -1.73 5.80 -3.69
N LEU A 4 -2.18 5.28 -4.84
CA LEU A 4 -1.29 4.75 -5.86
C LEU A 4 -0.71 5.89 -6.71
N LEU A 5 -1.57 6.77 -7.22
CA LEU A 5 -1.19 8.01 -7.90
C LEU A 5 -2.35 9.02 -7.97
N ASN A 6 -1.99 10.30 -8.07
CA ASN A 6 -2.89 11.38 -8.45
C ASN A 6 -2.27 12.14 -9.62
N LYS A 7 -2.94 12.13 -10.79
CA LYS A 7 -2.50 12.81 -12.01
C LYS A 7 -3.38 14.01 -12.28
N GLU A 8 -2.75 15.14 -12.54
CA GLU A 8 -3.39 16.39 -12.97
C GLU A 8 -2.57 16.97 -14.13
N GLY A 9 -3.13 16.95 -15.32
CA GLY A 9 -2.40 17.32 -16.54
C GLY A 9 -1.16 16.43 -16.75
N ASN A 10 0.01 17.04 -16.83
CA ASN A 10 1.28 16.34 -16.98
C ASN A 10 2.05 16.13 -15.66
N THR A 11 1.40 16.35 -14.52
CA THR A 11 2.00 16.16 -13.20
C THR A 11 1.37 14.97 -12.49
N ILE A 12 2.20 14.10 -11.94
CA ILE A 12 1.76 12.97 -11.11
C ILE A 12 2.35 13.13 -9.71
N ARG A 13 1.50 12.89 -8.72
CA ARG A 13 1.86 12.73 -7.31
C ARG A 13 1.68 11.26 -6.94
N THR A 14 2.65 10.69 -6.26
CA THR A 14 2.58 9.36 -5.66
C THR A 14 3.35 9.35 -4.36
N MET A 15 3.31 8.25 -3.62
CA MET A 15 4.03 8.13 -2.36
C MET A 15 4.48 6.70 -2.10
N THR A 16 5.58 6.56 -1.38
CA THR A 16 5.89 5.34 -0.63
C THR A 16 5.20 5.41 0.72
N LEU A 17 4.48 4.38 1.07
CA LEU A 17 3.91 4.19 2.41
C LEU A 17 4.20 2.75 2.84
N ALA A 18 5.30 2.55 3.56
CA ALA A 18 5.76 1.24 3.99
C ALA A 18 6.50 1.37 5.32
N GLY A 19 6.56 0.27 6.07
CA GLY A 19 6.93 0.30 7.49
C GLY A 19 5.72 0.69 8.35
N THR A 20 5.42 -0.15 9.35
CA THR A 20 4.24 0.03 10.21
C THR A 20 4.62 -0.17 11.67
N GLN A 21 4.13 0.70 12.53
CA GLN A 21 4.17 0.54 13.99
C GLN A 21 2.81 0.87 14.59
N ALA A 22 2.55 0.39 15.81
CA ALA A 22 1.39 0.84 16.58
C ALA A 22 1.47 2.35 16.82
N ARG A 23 0.35 3.04 16.72
CA ARG A 23 0.25 4.45 17.08
C ARG A 23 0.64 4.66 18.54
N ARG A 24 1.42 5.72 18.78
CA ARG A 24 1.93 6.10 20.10
C ARG A 24 1.35 7.45 20.51
N ASP A 25 0.98 7.60 21.79
CA ASP A 25 0.41 8.85 22.31
C ASP A 25 1.45 9.98 22.35
N ASP A 26 2.73 9.63 22.49
CA ASP A 26 3.85 10.60 22.52
C ASP A 26 4.33 11.01 21.13
N SER A 27 3.77 10.40 20.08
CA SER A 27 4.19 10.59 18.68
C SER A 27 5.71 10.45 18.44
N ASN A 28 6.41 9.75 19.35
CA ASN A 28 7.84 9.52 19.27
C ASN A 28 8.11 8.13 18.68
N TYR A 29 8.44 8.08 17.39
CA TYR A 29 8.65 6.85 16.64
C TYR A 29 10.12 6.60 16.38
N ILE A 30 10.59 5.39 16.73
CA ILE A 30 11.91 4.89 16.38
C ILE A 30 11.71 3.76 15.37
N TRP A 31 12.14 3.98 14.14
CA TRP A 31 12.01 3.02 13.05
C TRP A 31 13.21 2.09 13.03
N GLY A 32 12.92 0.78 13.01
CA GLY A 32 13.93 -0.26 12.95
C GLY A 32 14.47 -0.45 11.53
N LYS A 33 15.51 -1.27 11.43
CA LYS A 33 16.15 -1.59 10.16
C LYS A 33 15.17 -2.25 9.17
N LYS A 34 14.29 -3.13 9.66
CA LYS A 34 13.27 -3.82 8.85
C LYS A 34 12.35 -2.82 8.15
N GLU A 35 11.76 -1.89 8.90
CA GLU A 35 10.81 -0.90 8.37
C GLU A 35 11.49 0.06 7.38
N LEU A 36 12.73 0.44 7.64
CA LEU A 36 13.52 1.29 6.74
C LEU A 36 13.90 0.57 5.45
N GLU A 37 14.24 -0.73 5.51
CA GLU A 37 14.52 -1.54 4.32
C GLU A 37 13.25 -1.74 3.47
N GLU A 38 12.11 -2.06 4.08
CA GLU A 38 10.82 -2.18 3.40
C GLU A 38 10.45 -0.88 2.69
N HIS A 39 10.58 0.25 3.38
CA HIS A 39 10.33 1.58 2.84
C HIS A 39 11.26 1.89 1.66
N THR A 40 12.55 1.61 1.81
CA THR A 40 13.55 1.83 0.76
C THR A 40 13.26 1.01 -0.50
N MET A 41 12.93 -0.28 -0.34
CA MET A 41 12.60 -1.15 -1.48
C MET A 41 11.36 -0.66 -2.24
N THR A 42 10.35 -0.21 -1.51
CA THR A 42 9.13 0.35 -2.11
C THR A 42 9.43 1.68 -2.83
N GLY A 43 10.24 2.54 -2.24
CA GLY A 43 10.68 3.80 -2.85
C GLY A 43 11.47 3.58 -4.13
N LEU A 44 12.43 2.67 -4.13
CA LEU A 44 13.21 2.30 -5.32
C LEU A 44 12.33 1.76 -6.46
N HIS A 45 11.29 0.99 -6.13
CA HIS A 45 10.32 0.53 -7.12
C HIS A 45 9.63 1.72 -7.81
N ILE A 46 9.17 2.71 -7.05
CA ILE A 46 8.53 3.92 -7.61
C ILE A 46 9.52 4.70 -8.48
N GLU A 47 10.71 4.99 -7.99
CA GLU A 47 11.74 5.76 -8.71
C GLU A 47 12.16 5.08 -10.01
N ASN A 48 12.33 3.76 -10.00
CA ASN A 48 12.62 2.98 -11.20
C ASN A 48 11.50 3.07 -12.24
N ASN A 49 10.23 3.07 -11.80
CA ASN A 49 9.09 3.22 -12.70
C ASN A 49 9.00 4.64 -13.27
N ILE A 50 9.24 5.68 -12.46
CA ILE A 50 9.32 7.06 -12.93
C ILE A 50 10.41 7.19 -14.00
N THR A 51 11.61 6.67 -13.74
CA THR A 51 12.76 6.71 -14.66
C THR A 51 12.46 5.97 -15.98
N LYS A 52 11.90 4.75 -15.90
CA LYS A 52 11.52 3.96 -17.09
C LYS A 52 10.46 4.66 -17.94
N SER A 53 9.56 5.40 -17.31
CA SER A 53 8.54 6.20 -18.01
C SER A 53 9.07 7.55 -18.53
N LYS A 54 10.37 7.84 -18.39
CA LYS A 54 11.01 9.11 -18.70
C LYS A 54 10.41 10.29 -17.92
N GLY A 55 9.88 10.02 -16.72
CA GLY A 55 9.37 11.05 -15.82
C GLY A 55 10.52 11.85 -15.20
N GLU A 56 10.30 13.15 -15.02
CA GLU A 56 11.20 14.08 -14.35
C GLU A 56 10.73 14.31 -12.92
N ILE A 57 11.52 13.91 -11.93
CA ILE A 57 11.19 14.15 -10.51
C ILE A 57 11.35 15.65 -10.23
N LEU A 58 10.25 16.31 -9.91
CA LEU A 58 10.20 17.73 -9.54
C LEU A 58 10.41 17.93 -8.04
N SER A 59 9.92 16.98 -7.23
CA SER A 59 10.03 17.03 -5.78
C SER A 59 9.98 15.61 -5.19
N LYS A 60 10.82 15.39 -4.17
CA LYS A 60 10.86 14.20 -3.32
C LYS A 60 11.29 14.62 -1.93
N ASN A 61 10.69 14.06 -0.88
CA ASN A 61 11.22 14.26 0.47
C ASN A 61 12.63 13.67 0.58
N GLU A 62 13.58 14.40 1.14
CA GLU A 62 14.95 13.92 1.35
C GLU A 62 14.98 12.70 2.28
N ASN A 63 14.20 12.76 3.35
CA ASN A 63 14.06 11.68 4.32
C ASN A 63 12.59 11.27 4.44
N PRO A 64 12.30 9.98 4.69
CA PRO A 64 10.96 9.57 5.04
C PRO A 64 10.51 10.22 6.35
N TYR A 65 9.23 10.50 6.46
CA TYR A 65 8.63 11.04 7.67
C TYR A 65 7.47 10.15 8.14
N THR A 66 7.15 10.28 9.42
CA THR A 66 6.07 9.49 10.02
C THR A 66 4.73 10.15 9.81
N ILE A 67 3.73 9.35 9.40
CA ILE A 67 2.32 9.74 9.43
C ILE A 67 1.53 8.77 10.29
N GLU A 68 0.50 9.27 10.96
CA GLU A 68 -0.43 8.47 11.73
C GLU A 68 -1.73 8.24 10.96
N SER A 69 -2.25 7.01 11.00
CA SER A 69 -3.49 6.62 10.34
C SER A 69 -4.25 5.61 11.18
N GLY A 70 -5.31 6.06 11.86
CA GLY A 70 -6.06 5.23 12.81
C GLY A 70 -5.19 4.78 13.97
N LYS A 71 -5.03 3.47 14.14
CA LYS A 71 -4.24 2.84 15.23
C LYS A 71 -2.79 2.55 14.87
N VAL A 72 -2.34 2.97 13.71
CA VAL A 72 -0.98 2.72 13.22
C VAL A 72 -0.28 3.99 12.77
N ALA A 73 1.05 3.95 12.76
CA ALA A 73 1.91 4.94 12.12
C ALA A 73 2.69 4.27 10.99
N HIS A 74 3.00 5.03 9.96
CA HIS A 74 3.74 4.57 8.79
C HIS A 74 4.86 5.54 8.45
N LEU A 75 5.92 5.01 7.81
CA LEU A 75 6.89 5.83 7.09
C LEU A 75 6.32 6.24 5.73
N ARG A 76 6.53 7.51 5.36
CA ARG A 76 6.06 8.08 4.11
C ARG A 76 7.14 8.90 3.42
N THR A 77 7.20 8.77 2.09
CA THR A 77 7.95 9.65 1.18
C THR A 77 7.04 10.04 0.04
N ASP A 78 6.88 11.34 -0.21
CA ASP A 78 6.08 11.86 -1.32
C ASP A 78 6.97 12.09 -2.54
N TYR A 79 6.40 11.88 -3.72
CA TYR A 79 7.00 12.12 -5.02
C TYR A 79 6.07 12.96 -5.88
N ILE A 80 6.62 13.99 -6.51
CA ILE A 80 5.95 14.76 -7.55
C ILE A 80 6.85 14.69 -8.77
N PHE A 81 6.31 14.26 -9.89
CA PHE A 81 7.06 14.19 -11.14
C PHE A 81 6.24 14.66 -12.33
N LYS A 82 6.94 15.15 -13.34
CA LYS A 82 6.39 15.55 -14.63
C LYS A 82 6.48 14.40 -15.61
N THR A 83 5.41 14.18 -16.36
CA THR A 83 5.37 13.16 -17.42
C THR A 83 5.77 13.73 -18.76
N PRO A 84 6.40 12.93 -19.66
CA PRO A 84 6.63 13.33 -21.04
C PRO A 84 5.29 13.46 -21.81
N ILE A 85 5.36 14.06 -23.02
CA ILE A 85 4.17 14.30 -23.87
C ILE A 85 3.55 12.95 -24.32
N ASP A 86 4.38 11.94 -24.59
CA ASP A 86 3.99 10.60 -25.02
C ASP A 86 3.73 9.63 -23.87
N PHE A 87 3.43 10.15 -22.67
CA PHE A 87 3.24 9.32 -21.49
C PHE A 87 1.98 8.43 -21.58
N ASN A 88 2.20 7.14 -21.40
CA ASN A 88 1.10 6.17 -21.36
C ASN A 88 0.74 5.82 -19.92
N LEU A 89 -0.34 6.42 -19.41
CA LEU A 89 -0.83 6.22 -18.05
C LEU A 89 -1.14 4.75 -17.76
N THR A 90 -1.80 4.05 -18.68
CA THR A 90 -2.16 2.62 -18.50
C THR A 90 -0.92 1.74 -18.38
N ALA A 91 0.10 1.97 -19.22
CA ALA A 91 1.36 1.23 -19.13
C ALA A 91 2.07 1.53 -17.81
N PHE A 92 2.09 2.79 -17.38
CA PHE A 92 2.69 3.19 -16.11
C PHE A 92 2.00 2.53 -14.91
N ILE A 93 0.65 2.54 -14.87
CA ILE A 93 -0.12 1.88 -13.81
C ILE A 93 0.23 0.38 -13.74
N LYS A 94 0.32 -0.31 -14.89
CA LYS A 94 0.65 -1.75 -14.94
C LYS A 94 2.06 -2.07 -14.43
N THR A 95 2.99 -1.13 -14.49
CA THR A 95 4.35 -1.32 -13.95
C THR A 95 4.48 -0.88 -12.50
N LEU A 96 3.68 0.09 -12.10
CA LEU A 96 3.66 0.59 -10.72
C LEU A 96 2.92 -0.35 -9.77
N HIS A 97 1.86 -1.00 -10.25
CA HIS A 97 1.03 -1.93 -9.48
C HIS A 97 1.14 -3.37 -10.00
N PRO A 98 1.24 -4.38 -9.10
CA PRO A 98 1.22 -4.25 -7.64
C PRO A 98 2.52 -3.64 -7.10
N THR A 99 2.37 -2.78 -6.08
CA THR A 99 3.53 -2.27 -5.33
C THR A 99 4.22 -3.40 -4.55
N PRO A 100 5.50 -3.27 -4.18
CA PRO A 100 6.19 -4.27 -3.37
C PRO A 100 5.45 -4.63 -2.08
N ALA A 101 4.77 -3.67 -1.46
CA ALA A 101 4.01 -3.86 -0.23
C ALA A 101 2.83 -4.85 -0.37
N VAL A 102 2.31 -5.07 -1.58
CA VAL A 102 1.17 -5.97 -1.82
C VAL A 102 1.47 -7.15 -2.76
N GLY A 103 2.53 -7.04 -3.57
CA GLY A 103 2.90 -8.06 -4.55
C GLY A 103 4.26 -8.71 -4.29
N GLY A 104 5.05 -8.18 -3.35
CA GLY A 104 6.42 -8.63 -3.08
C GLY A 104 7.44 -8.21 -4.16
N LEU A 105 8.70 -8.54 -3.95
CA LEU A 105 9.80 -8.35 -4.90
C LEU A 105 10.66 -9.62 -4.99
N PRO A 106 11.05 -10.07 -6.21
CA PRO A 106 10.55 -9.64 -7.52
C PRO A 106 9.05 -9.91 -7.67
N VAL A 107 8.32 -8.99 -8.32
CA VAL A 107 6.84 -9.02 -8.36
C VAL A 107 6.29 -10.36 -8.88
N ALA A 108 6.86 -10.92 -9.95
CA ALA A 108 6.40 -12.19 -10.51
C ALA A 108 6.51 -13.34 -9.50
N ASN A 109 7.62 -13.44 -8.77
CA ASN A 109 7.84 -14.46 -7.75
C ASN A 109 6.91 -14.25 -6.54
N GLY A 110 6.76 -13.00 -6.11
CA GLY A 110 5.84 -12.65 -5.01
C GLY A 110 4.40 -13.05 -5.33
N LEU A 111 3.90 -12.72 -6.52
CA LEU A 111 2.56 -13.11 -6.94
C LEU A 111 2.38 -14.63 -7.04
N GLN A 112 3.38 -15.37 -7.51
CA GLN A 112 3.34 -16.84 -7.51
C GLN A 112 3.29 -17.41 -6.09
N CYS A 113 4.08 -16.86 -5.17
CA CYS A 113 4.07 -17.25 -3.77
C CYS A 113 2.71 -16.99 -3.12
N ILE A 114 2.14 -15.80 -3.34
CA ILE A 114 0.80 -15.44 -2.86
C ILE A 114 -0.25 -16.42 -3.40
N ALA A 115 -0.26 -16.67 -4.70
CA ALA A 115 -1.22 -17.60 -5.32
C ALA A 115 -1.10 -19.05 -4.81
N ALA A 116 0.11 -19.47 -4.40
CA ALA A 116 0.36 -20.81 -3.91
C ALA A 116 -0.01 -21.00 -2.42
N HIS A 117 0.02 -19.94 -1.61
CA HIS A 117 -0.07 -20.03 -0.15
C HIS A 117 -1.29 -19.35 0.44
N GLU A 118 -1.88 -18.35 -0.22
CA GLU A 118 -3.15 -17.78 0.23
C GLU A 118 -4.31 -18.68 -0.17
N GLY A 119 -5.04 -19.20 0.81
CA GLY A 119 -6.14 -20.14 0.60
C GLY A 119 -7.47 -19.49 0.22
N TYR A 120 -7.49 -18.21 -0.21
CA TYR A 120 -8.71 -17.47 -0.53
C TYR A 120 -8.51 -16.57 -1.76
N ASP A 121 -9.63 -16.17 -2.37
CA ASP A 121 -9.64 -15.17 -3.44
C ASP A 121 -9.60 -13.77 -2.85
N ARG A 122 -8.61 -12.97 -3.22
CA ARG A 122 -8.49 -11.56 -2.81
C ARG A 122 -9.62 -10.68 -3.33
N THR A 123 -10.32 -11.10 -4.38
CA THR A 123 -11.35 -10.32 -5.07
C THR A 123 -10.88 -8.90 -5.40
N TYR A 124 -11.43 -7.87 -4.72
CA TYR A 124 -11.00 -6.47 -4.88
C TYR A 124 -9.88 -6.05 -3.92
N TYR A 125 -9.52 -6.89 -2.95
CA TYR A 125 -8.43 -6.61 -2.02
C TYR A 125 -7.09 -6.54 -2.75
N CYS A 126 -6.29 -5.55 -2.46
CA CYS A 126 -5.04 -5.21 -3.17
C CYS A 126 -5.23 -4.79 -4.65
N GLY A 127 -6.46 -4.66 -5.15
CA GLY A 127 -6.75 -4.12 -6.47
C GLY A 127 -6.63 -2.60 -6.53
N ILE A 128 -6.84 -2.04 -7.72
CA ILE A 128 -6.85 -0.59 -7.94
C ILE A 128 -8.29 -0.10 -7.90
N ILE A 129 -8.54 0.98 -7.17
CA ILE A 129 -9.83 1.66 -7.09
C ILE A 129 -9.65 3.16 -7.27
N GLY A 130 -10.56 3.81 -7.96
CA GLY A 130 -10.52 5.27 -8.15
C GLY A 130 -11.20 5.71 -9.42
N GLU A 131 -10.89 6.91 -9.85
CA GLU A 131 -11.47 7.55 -11.03
C GLU A 131 -10.37 8.02 -11.99
N THR A 132 -10.64 7.99 -13.28
CA THR A 132 -9.73 8.48 -14.32
C THR A 132 -10.49 8.72 -15.61
N ASP A 133 -10.08 9.76 -16.35
CA ASP A 133 -10.46 9.96 -17.75
C ASP A 133 -9.47 9.29 -18.72
N PHE A 134 -8.46 8.58 -18.20
CA PHE A 134 -7.35 7.93 -18.92
C PHE A 134 -6.43 8.86 -19.72
N ASP A 135 -6.61 10.15 -19.61
CA ASP A 135 -5.84 11.18 -20.33
C ASP A 135 -5.24 12.21 -19.37
N THR A 136 -6.05 13.11 -18.88
CA THR A 136 -5.60 14.28 -18.11
C THR A 136 -5.67 14.10 -16.62
N THR A 137 -6.61 13.29 -16.13
CA THR A 137 -6.86 13.11 -14.70
C THR A 137 -6.92 11.68 -14.29
N ALA A 138 -6.33 11.38 -13.13
CA ALA A 138 -6.48 10.10 -12.46
C ALA A 138 -6.26 10.26 -10.95
N LYS A 139 -7.14 9.68 -10.15
CA LYS A 139 -6.97 9.57 -8.71
C LYS A 139 -7.20 8.12 -8.29
N LEU A 140 -6.11 7.36 -8.21
CA LEU A 140 -6.12 5.92 -8.03
C LEU A 140 -5.52 5.53 -6.69
N PHE A 141 -6.10 4.53 -6.07
CA PHE A 141 -5.70 3.98 -4.78
C PHE A 141 -5.52 2.48 -4.87
N VAL A 142 -4.64 1.93 -4.04
CA VAL A 142 -4.61 0.50 -3.74
C VAL A 142 -5.69 0.22 -2.70
N ASN A 143 -6.56 -0.75 -2.98
CA ASN A 143 -7.68 -1.10 -2.10
C ASN A 143 -7.21 -1.97 -0.93
N LEU A 144 -6.75 -1.31 0.12
CA LEU A 144 -6.27 -1.92 1.35
C LEU A 144 -7.21 -1.62 2.52
N ARG A 145 -7.13 -2.47 3.56
CA ARG A 145 -7.95 -2.32 4.77
C ARG A 145 -9.42 -2.13 4.39
N CYS A 146 -9.92 -3.08 3.63
CA CYS A 146 -11.29 -3.12 3.14
C CYS A 146 -12.07 -4.28 3.77
N MET A 147 -13.37 -4.27 3.58
CA MET A 147 -14.24 -5.35 3.99
C MET A 147 -15.21 -5.73 2.88
N GLN A 148 -15.60 -6.99 2.86
CA GLN A 148 -16.70 -7.49 2.06
C GLN A 148 -17.89 -7.78 2.98
N ILE A 149 -19.03 -7.19 2.67
CA ILE A 149 -20.27 -7.38 3.43
C ILE A 149 -21.13 -8.37 2.67
N GLY A 150 -21.38 -9.54 3.24
CA GLY A 150 -22.33 -10.53 2.76
C GLY A 150 -23.59 -10.53 3.60
N GLU A 151 -24.53 -11.42 3.28
CA GLU A 151 -25.83 -11.50 3.95
C GLU A 151 -25.70 -11.80 5.46
N ASN A 152 -24.82 -12.73 5.84
CA ASN A 152 -24.69 -13.22 7.21
C ASN A 152 -23.25 -13.12 7.76
N LYS A 153 -22.32 -12.52 7.01
CA LYS A 153 -20.92 -12.43 7.42
C LYS A 153 -20.25 -11.20 6.82
N ILE A 154 -19.22 -10.74 7.52
CA ILE A 154 -18.31 -9.69 7.03
C ILE A 154 -16.92 -10.31 6.98
N ALA A 155 -16.23 -10.17 5.84
CA ALA A 155 -14.82 -10.51 5.69
C ALA A 155 -14.00 -9.21 5.71
N ILE A 156 -13.03 -9.10 6.62
CA ILE A 156 -12.10 -7.98 6.69
C ILE A 156 -10.77 -8.43 6.09
N TYR A 157 -10.28 -7.68 5.11
CA TYR A 157 -9.01 -7.97 4.43
C TYR A 157 -7.90 -7.10 4.99
N VAL A 158 -6.86 -7.73 5.48
CA VAL A 158 -5.63 -7.11 6.00
C VAL A 158 -4.43 -7.97 5.65
N GLY A 159 -3.24 -7.37 5.65
CA GLY A 159 -2.00 -8.08 5.40
C GLY A 159 -0.79 -7.22 5.77
N GLY A 160 0.38 -7.84 5.79
CA GLY A 160 1.68 -7.23 6.02
C GLY A 160 2.71 -7.65 4.99
N GLY A 161 3.81 -6.90 4.90
CA GLY A 161 4.96 -7.27 4.07
C GLY A 161 5.89 -8.23 4.82
N ILE A 162 6.10 -9.42 4.27
CA ILE A 162 7.02 -10.41 4.84
C ILE A 162 8.40 -10.22 4.25
N THR A 163 9.40 -10.08 5.11
CA THR A 163 10.81 -9.98 4.76
C THR A 163 11.61 -11.09 5.43
N SER A 164 12.88 -11.24 5.08
CA SER A 164 13.78 -12.21 5.75
C SER A 164 14.00 -11.91 7.23
N ALA A 165 13.73 -10.69 7.68
CA ALA A 165 13.83 -10.25 9.07
C ALA A 165 12.49 -10.32 9.83
N SER A 166 11.41 -10.74 9.17
CA SER A 166 10.08 -10.86 9.79
C SER A 166 10.04 -11.97 10.81
N ILE A 167 9.41 -11.69 11.95
CA ILE A 167 9.08 -12.64 13.00
C ILE A 167 7.60 -12.98 12.85
N PRO A 168 7.21 -14.26 12.61
CA PRO A 168 5.82 -14.61 12.29
C PRO A 168 4.79 -14.09 13.29
N GLU A 169 5.09 -14.14 14.58
CA GLU A 169 4.18 -13.67 15.62
C GLU A 169 3.98 -12.15 15.53
N ASP A 170 5.03 -11.37 15.27
CA ASP A 170 4.95 -9.92 15.14
C ASP A 170 4.13 -9.52 13.91
N GLU A 171 4.33 -10.24 12.79
CA GLU A 171 3.55 -10.03 11.56
C GLU A 171 2.06 -10.34 11.78
N TRP A 172 1.76 -11.40 12.52
CA TRP A 172 0.37 -11.72 12.91
C TRP A 172 -0.24 -10.61 13.77
N GLN A 173 0.47 -10.13 14.78
CA GLN A 173 0.01 -9.03 15.62
C GLN A 173 -0.19 -7.74 14.83
N GLU A 174 0.63 -7.49 13.82
CA GLU A 174 0.46 -6.35 12.91
C GLU A 174 -0.86 -6.46 12.12
N THR A 175 -1.21 -7.64 11.62
CA THR A 175 -2.50 -7.84 10.93
C THR A 175 -3.69 -7.62 11.86
N ILE A 176 -3.62 -8.11 13.10
CA ILE A 176 -4.64 -7.86 14.14
C ILE A 176 -4.78 -6.35 14.40
N LEU A 177 -3.66 -5.63 14.52
CA LEU A 177 -3.69 -4.19 14.74
C LEU A 177 -4.33 -3.45 13.56
N LYS A 178 -3.98 -3.82 12.32
CA LYS A 178 -4.54 -3.26 11.09
C LYS A 178 -6.05 -3.52 10.96
N SER A 179 -6.53 -4.68 11.39
CA SER A 179 -7.96 -5.03 11.35
C SER A 179 -8.81 -4.14 12.26
N LYS A 180 -8.28 -3.67 13.37
CA LYS A 180 -8.99 -2.79 14.31
C LYS A 180 -9.51 -1.52 13.64
N THR A 181 -8.83 -1.00 12.64
CA THR A 181 -9.29 0.17 11.86
C THR A 181 -10.68 -0.05 11.23
N MET A 182 -10.96 -1.27 10.74
CA MET A 182 -12.26 -1.59 10.16
C MET A 182 -13.25 -2.07 11.23
N MET A 183 -12.77 -2.78 12.25
CA MET A 183 -13.60 -3.29 13.33
C MET A 183 -14.24 -2.16 14.15
N GLU A 184 -13.56 -1.03 14.32
CA GLU A 184 -14.10 0.16 15.02
C GLU A 184 -15.31 0.79 14.29
N ILE A 185 -15.42 0.58 12.96
CA ILE A 185 -16.56 1.07 12.17
C ILE A 185 -17.76 0.14 12.31
N ILE A 186 -17.52 -1.16 12.55
CA ILE A 186 -18.56 -2.17 12.72
C ILE A 186 -18.97 -2.16 14.20
N GLN A 187 -20.12 -1.59 14.51
CA GLN A 187 -20.61 -1.57 15.88
C GLN A 187 -20.78 -3.01 16.45
N PRO A 188 -20.47 -3.26 17.74
CA PRO A 188 -20.27 -4.60 18.32
C PRO A 188 -21.52 -5.47 18.45
N LYS A 189 -22.54 -5.31 17.64
CA LYS A 189 -23.77 -6.13 17.63
C LYS A 189 -23.71 -7.29 16.63
N ILE A 190 -22.63 -7.42 15.85
CA ILE A 190 -22.48 -8.50 14.87
C ILE A 190 -21.40 -9.45 15.37
N PRO A 191 -21.65 -10.76 15.49
CA PRO A 191 -20.61 -11.74 15.81
C PRO A 191 -19.53 -11.72 14.72
N ILE A 192 -18.27 -11.45 15.10
CA ILE A 192 -17.14 -11.42 14.16
C ILE A 192 -16.44 -12.78 14.25
N SER A 193 -16.39 -13.52 13.15
CA SER A 193 -15.51 -14.68 12.99
C SER A 193 -14.33 -14.30 12.12
N ILE A 194 -13.12 -14.49 12.63
CA ILE A 194 -11.89 -14.33 11.83
C ILE A 194 -11.69 -15.63 11.04
N LEU A 195 -11.69 -15.54 9.73
CA LEU A 195 -11.31 -16.66 8.85
C LEU A 195 -9.80 -16.65 8.71
N HIS A 196 -9.18 -17.76 9.09
CA HIS A 196 -7.73 -18.04 8.97
C HIS A 196 -7.41 -18.65 7.63
#